data_c166dd34840343c417851e42a056fd0a
#
_entry.id   c166dd34840343c417851e42a056fd0a
#
_cell.length_a   1.000
_cell.length_b   1.000
_cell.length_c   1.000
_cell.angle_alpha   90.00
_cell.angle_beta   90.00
_cell.angle_gamma   90.00
#
_symmetry.space_group_name_H-M   'P 1'
#
loop_
_entity.id
_entity.type
_entity.pdbx_description
1 polymer ?
#
loop_
_entity_poly.entity_id
_entity_poly.type
_entity_poly.pdbx_seq_one_letter_code
_entity_poly.pdbx_strand_id
1 'polypeptide(L)'
;MNVDLSRTPMNVHFQGCGELTYNEHLDRLIADGVVSLKGLKPDATVFNEMILDVNTDYFERNGGYDFACRFYEEAFHFAEKLYGKDNIISAVMHADELNIAMTEKYGKPVYHYHLHIMALPVVDKEVRWSKRCKDPALVGTVKEVIHQAVSYTHLRAHETRHDL
;
A
#
# COMPACT_ATOMS: atom_id res chain seq x y z
N MET A 1 -15.33 -19.27 9.39
CA MET A 1 -14.88 -17.89 9.16
C MET A 1 -14.99 -17.20 10.52
N ASN A 2 -13.92 -16.57 11.00
CA ASN A 2 -13.87 -16.00 12.34
C ASN A 2 -14.28 -14.51 12.38
N VAL A 3 -14.93 -14.03 11.29
CA VAL A 3 -15.37 -12.65 11.17
C VAL A 3 -16.69 -12.45 11.91
N ASP A 4 -16.70 -11.49 12.82
CA ASP A 4 -17.90 -11.02 13.53
C ASP A 4 -18.47 -9.82 12.80
N LEU A 5 -19.50 -10.05 11.99
CA LEU A 5 -20.15 -9.02 11.17
C LEU A 5 -20.74 -7.86 12.00
N SER A 6 -21.09 -8.10 13.27
CA SER A 6 -21.57 -7.04 14.15
C SER A 6 -20.48 -6.00 14.47
N ARG A 7 -19.23 -6.36 14.32
CA ARG A 7 -18.07 -5.49 14.54
C ARG A 7 -17.47 -4.89 13.28
N THR A 8 -17.90 -5.30 12.09
CA THR A 8 -17.43 -4.70 10.84
C THR A 8 -17.50 -3.15 10.84
N PRO A 9 -18.49 -2.49 11.47
CA PRO A 9 -18.47 -1.04 11.62
C PRO A 9 -17.33 -0.47 12.47
N MET A 10 -16.58 -1.30 13.18
CA MET A 10 -15.38 -0.91 13.95
C MET A 10 -14.11 -0.98 13.14
N ASN A 11 -14.14 -1.49 11.90
CA ASN A 11 -13.02 -1.39 10.98
C ASN A 11 -12.74 0.08 10.69
N VAL A 12 -11.45 0.46 10.73
CA VAL A 12 -11.03 1.85 10.52
C VAL A 12 -10.46 2.01 9.13
N HIS A 13 -11.11 2.84 8.32
CA HIS A 13 -10.65 3.19 6.99
C HIS A 13 -9.82 4.46 7.04
N PHE A 14 -8.50 4.34 6.98
CA PHE A 14 -7.59 5.50 6.92
C PHE A 14 -7.58 6.12 5.53
N GLN A 15 -7.71 5.28 4.50
CA GLN A 15 -7.79 5.70 3.11
C GLN A 15 -8.63 4.70 2.30
N GLY A 16 -9.31 5.19 1.25
CA GLY A 16 -10.05 4.38 0.30
C GLY A 16 -10.20 5.07 -1.04
N CYS A 17 -10.51 4.30 -2.08
CA CYS A 17 -10.77 4.80 -3.43
C CYS A 17 -12.25 5.18 -3.68
N GLY A 18 -13.03 5.35 -2.61
CA GLY A 18 -14.45 5.62 -2.70
C GLY A 18 -15.25 4.45 -3.28
N GLU A 19 -16.10 4.72 -4.27
CA GLU A 19 -16.89 3.69 -4.96
C GLU A 19 -16.14 2.99 -6.11
N LEU A 20 -14.90 3.44 -6.42
CA LEU A 20 -14.11 2.87 -7.51
C LEU A 20 -13.48 1.55 -7.09
N THR A 21 -13.39 0.62 -8.03
CA THR A 21 -12.50 -0.52 -7.91
C THR A 21 -11.03 -0.06 -8.02
N TYR A 22 -10.09 -0.88 -7.55
CA TYR A 22 -8.65 -0.56 -7.67
C TYR A 22 -8.21 -0.36 -9.12
N ASN A 23 -8.76 -1.13 -10.05
CA ASN A 23 -8.44 -0.98 -11.47
C ASN A 23 -9.00 0.33 -12.05
N GLU A 24 -10.24 0.69 -11.73
CA GLU A 24 -10.83 1.98 -12.15
C GLU A 24 -10.05 3.17 -11.58
N HIS A 25 -9.58 3.06 -10.33
CA HIS A 25 -8.72 4.08 -9.73
C HIS A 25 -7.38 4.19 -10.48
N LEU A 26 -6.74 3.06 -10.80
CA LEU A 26 -5.52 3.03 -11.60
C LEU A 26 -5.74 3.64 -13.00
N ASP A 27 -6.81 3.26 -13.68
CA ASP A 27 -7.13 3.78 -15.01
C ASP A 27 -7.31 5.31 -14.98
N ARG A 28 -7.91 5.83 -13.91
CA ARG A 28 -8.02 7.27 -13.67
C ARG A 28 -6.67 7.93 -13.49
N LEU A 29 -5.79 7.37 -12.64
CA LEU A 29 -4.44 7.90 -12.44
C LEU A 29 -3.62 7.92 -13.75
N ILE A 30 -3.82 6.92 -14.61
CA ILE A 30 -3.19 6.85 -15.94
C ILE A 30 -3.77 7.94 -16.86
N ALA A 31 -5.10 8.09 -16.90
CA ALA A 31 -5.79 9.08 -17.73
C ALA A 31 -5.41 10.51 -17.34
N ASP A 32 -5.25 10.77 -16.04
CA ASP A 32 -4.83 12.06 -15.50
C ASP A 32 -3.30 12.30 -15.65
N GLY A 33 -2.56 11.32 -16.17
CA GLY A 33 -1.11 11.43 -16.38
C GLY A 33 -0.28 11.37 -15.10
N VAL A 34 -0.89 10.98 -13.98
CA VAL A 34 -0.22 10.86 -12.67
C VAL A 34 0.71 9.66 -12.63
N VAL A 35 0.31 8.54 -13.27
CA VAL A 35 1.07 7.30 -13.31
C VAL A 35 1.22 6.79 -14.73
N SER A 36 2.37 6.20 -15.05
CA SER A 36 2.65 5.57 -16.34
C SER A 36 2.93 4.09 -16.18
N LEU A 37 2.27 3.26 -16.98
CA LEU A 37 2.57 1.82 -17.12
C LEU A 37 3.55 1.52 -18.25
N LYS A 38 4.10 2.54 -18.90
CA LYS A 38 4.98 2.38 -20.06
C LYS A 38 6.21 1.54 -19.73
N GLY A 39 6.37 0.42 -20.44
CA GLY A 39 7.51 -0.49 -20.26
C GLY A 39 7.24 -1.64 -19.31
N LEU A 40 6.07 -1.72 -18.69
CA LEU A 40 5.59 -2.91 -18.00
C LEU A 40 5.00 -3.91 -19.02
N LYS A 41 5.03 -5.19 -18.65
CA LYS A 41 4.30 -6.22 -19.40
C LYS A 41 2.80 -6.05 -19.19
N PRO A 42 1.95 -6.47 -20.13
CA PRO A 42 0.49 -6.34 -19.99
C PRO A 42 -0.10 -7.09 -18.78
N ASP A 43 0.57 -8.14 -18.34
CA ASP A 43 0.19 -9.01 -17.21
C ASP A 43 0.97 -8.67 -15.91
N ALA A 44 1.69 -7.55 -15.88
CA ALA A 44 2.47 -7.16 -14.71
C ALA A 44 1.55 -6.82 -13.53
N THR A 45 1.83 -7.40 -12.37
CA THR A 45 1.19 -7.01 -11.11
C THR A 45 1.73 -5.65 -10.68
N VAL A 46 0.85 -4.64 -10.66
CA VAL A 46 1.21 -3.25 -10.32
C VAL A 46 0.79 -2.86 -8.90
N PHE A 47 -0.15 -3.60 -8.31
CA PHE A 47 -0.56 -3.38 -6.94
C PHE A 47 0.33 -4.16 -5.97
N ASN A 48 0.65 -3.54 -4.85
CA ASN A 48 1.32 -4.19 -3.73
C ASN A 48 0.42 -4.13 -2.49
N GLU A 49 0.14 -5.29 -1.92
CA GLU A 49 -0.52 -5.37 -0.63
C GLU A 49 0.53 -5.52 0.46
N MET A 50 0.44 -4.66 1.47
CA MET A 50 1.22 -4.75 2.69
C MET A 50 0.27 -5.03 3.85
N ILE A 51 0.54 -6.09 4.60
CA ILE A 51 -0.20 -6.42 5.82
C ILE A 51 0.73 -6.16 7.01
N LEU A 52 0.28 -5.27 7.89
CA LEU A 52 0.94 -5.02 9.16
C LEU A 52 0.15 -5.74 10.24
N ASP A 53 0.77 -6.76 10.79
CA ASP A 53 0.19 -7.66 11.79
C ASP A 53 1.05 -7.65 13.05
N VAL A 54 0.40 -7.52 14.21
CA VAL A 54 1.03 -7.54 15.52
C VAL A 54 0.27 -8.50 16.44
N ASN A 55 1.01 -9.17 17.30
CA ASN A 55 0.45 -10.14 18.24
C ASN A 55 -0.73 -9.54 19.03
N THR A 56 -1.87 -10.22 18.98
CA THR A 56 -3.12 -9.82 19.65
C THR A 56 -2.93 -9.56 21.15
N ASP A 57 -2.10 -10.36 21.84
CA ASP A 57 -1.81 -10.22 23.27
C ASP A 57 -1.16 -8.86 23.61
N TYR A 58 -0.40 -8.30 22.67
CA TYR A 58 0.19 -6.96 22.80
C TYR A 58 -0.89 -5.89 22.92
N PHE A 59 -1.89 -5.92 22.06
CA PHE A 59 -2.99 -4.97 22.09
C PHE A 59 -3.86 -5.12 23.33
N GLU A 60 -4.19 -6.36 23.73
CA GLU A 60 -4.98 -6.62 24.93
C GLU A 60 -4.32 -6.06 26.21
N ARG A 61 -3.00 -6.12 26.30
CA ARG A 61 -2.23 -5.61 27.45
C ARG A 61 -2.05 -4.08 27.43
N ASN A 62 -2.21 -3.43 26.29
CA ASN A 62 -1.94 -2.00 26.13
C ASN A 62 -3.20 -1.16 25.91
N GLY A 63 -4.41 -1.71 26.07
CA GLY A 63 -5.65 -0.94 25.97
C GLY A 63 -6.58 -1.36 24.83
N GLY A 64 -6.31 -2.52 24.21
CA GLY A 64 -7.21 -3.14 23.23
C GLY A 64 -7.43 -2.31 21.99
N TYR A 65 -8.70 -2.15 21.62
CA TYR A 65 -9.11 -1.48 20.38
C TYR A 65 -8.61 -0.03 20.25
N ASP A 66 -8.76 0.78 21.28
CA ASP A 66 -8.36 2.20 21.22
C ASP A 66 -6.85 2.38 21.04
N PHE A 67 -6.07 1.48 21.63
CA PHE A 67 -4.63 1.47 21.43
C PHE A 67 -4.28 0.97 20.01
N ALA A 68 -4.97 -0.06 19.51
CA ALA A 68 -4.78 -0.58 18.15
C ALA A 68 -5.08 0.49 17.09
N CYS A 69 -6.14 1.30 17.27
CA CYS A 69 -6.46 2.41 16.36
C CYS A 69 -5.28 3.39 16.24
N ARG A 70 -4.73 3.86 17.37
CA ARG A 70 -3.59 4.80 17.36
C ARG A 70 -2.33 4.15 16.80
N PHE A 71 -2.06 2.89 17.13
CA PHE A 71 -0.91 2.17 16.62
C PHE A 71 -0.94 2.04 15.09
N TYR A 72 -2.10 1.65 14.54
CA TYR A 72 -2.23 1.48 13.10
C TYR A 72 -2.39 2.79 12.34
N GLU A 73 -2.83 3.86 12.97
CA GLU A 73 -2.75 5.21 12.41
C GLU A 73 -1.29 5.64 12.19
N GLU A 74 -0.41 5.43 13.17
CA GLU A 74 1.02 5.68 13.01
C GLU A 74 1.67 4.75 11.97
N ALA A 75 1.24 3.48 11.92
CA ALA A 75 1.69 2.53 10.91
C ALA A 75 1.25 2.95 9.49
N PHE A 76 0.04 3.50 9.35
CA PHE A 76 -0.43 4.08 8.10
C PHE A 76 0.42 5.29 7.68
N HIS A 77 0.73 6.21 8.61
CA HIS A 77 1.62 7.33 8.32
C HIS A 77 3.05 6.90 7.95
N PHE A 78 3.53 5.79 8.50
CA PHE A 78 4.78 5.18 8.04
C PHE A 78 4.68 4.71 6.58
N ALA A 79 3.57 4.05 6.22
CA ALA A 79 3.34 3.61 4.85
C ALA A 79 3.22 4.79 3.87
N GLU A 80 2.59 5.91 4.28
CA GLU A 80 2.56 7.15 3.48
C GLU A 80 3.98 7.67 3.17
N LYS A 81 4.91 7.58 4.13
CA LYS A 81 6.32 7.97 3.92
C LYS A 81 7.05 7.00 2.99
N LEU A 82 6.70 5.72 3.03
CA LEU A 82 7.35 4.68 2.23
C LEU A 82 6.90 4.71 0.77
N TYR A 83 5.60 4.80 0.53
CA TYR A 83 5.01 4.71 -0.82
C TYR A 83 4.70 6.07 -1.45
N GLY A 84 4.59 7.11 -0.63
CA GLY A 84 3.97 8.38 -1.02
C GLY A 84 2.45 8.33 -0.84
N LYS A 85 1.89 9.39 -0.27
CA LYS A 85 0.46 9.48 0.07
C LYS A 85 -0.46 9.18 -1.12
N ASP A 86 -0.14 9.76 -2.29
CA ASP A 86 -0.96 9.65 -3.51
C ASP A 86 -0.89 8.25 -4.16
N ASN A 87 0.04 7.42 -3.71
CA ASN A 87 0.25 6.06 -4.21
C ASN A 87 -0.41 5.00 -3.32
N ILE A 88 -0.97 5.36 -2.17
CA ILE A 88 -1.78 4.46 -1.37
C ILE A 88 -3.21 4.51 -1.89
N ILE A 89 -3.76 3.36 -2.27
CA ILE A 89 -5.10 3.23 -2.84
C ILE A 89 -6.12 2.98 -1.75
N SER A 90 -5.81 2.11 -0.79
CA SER A 90 -6.64 1.87 0.37
C SER A 90 -5.80 1.47 1.58
N ALA A 91 -6.28 1.80 2.76
CA ALA A 91 -5.71 1.38 4.03
C ALA A 91 -6.83 1.15 5.04
N VAL A 92 -6.97 -0.09 5.52
CA VAL A 92 -8.06 -0.51 6.41
C VAL A 92 -7.49 -1.31 7.56
N MET A 93 -7.73 -0.84 8.79
CA MET A 93 -7.52 -1.65 9.98
C MET A 93 -8.77 -2.52 10.21
N HIS A 94 -8.59 -3.83 10.19
CA HIS A 94 -9.61 -4.80 10.55
C HIS A 94 -9.71 -4.96 12.07
N ALA A 95 -10.95 -4.97 12.58
CA ALA A 95 -11.25 -5.09 14.01
C ALA A 95 -12.40 -6.07 14.28
N ASP A 96 -12.77 -6.85 13.29
CA ASP A 96 -13.91 -7.77 13.29
C ASP A 96 -13.51 -9.24 13.21
N GLU A 97 -12.22 -9.56 13.26
CA GLU A 97 -11.75 -10.94 13.28
C GLU A 97 -11.56 -11.46 14.70
N LEU A 98 -12.35 -12.46 15.11
CA LEU A 98 -12.26 -13.10 16.41
C LEU A 98 -11.01 -14.00 16.51
N ASN A 99 -10.14 -13.72 17.47
CA ASN A 99 -9.03 -14.61 17.81
C ASN A 99 -9.50 -15.69 18.81
N ILE A 100 -9.80 -16.89 18.31
CA ILE A 100 -10.38 -17.98 19.10
C ILE A 100 -9.46 -18.36 20.27
N ALA A 101 -8.17 -18.56 20.02
CA ALA A 101 -7.22 -18.98 21.04
C ALA A 101 -7.07 -17.93 22.15
N MET A 102 -7.07 -16.65 21.81
CA MET A 102 -7.01 -15.59 22.81
C MET A 102 -8.34 -15.38 23.52
N THR A 103 -9.46 -15.61 22.87
CA THR A 103 -10.79 -15.60 23.46
C THR A 103 -10.90 -16.68 24.53
N GLU A 104 -10.43 -17.89 24.27
CA GLU A 104 -10.37 -18.98 25.26
C GLU A 104 -9.43 -18.63 26.42
N LYS A 105 -8.23 -18.10 26.12
CA LYS A 105 -7.24 -17.71 27.12
C LYS A 105 -7.76 -16.64 28.09
N TYR A 106 -8.46 -15.63 27.59
CA TYR A 106 -8.94 -14.50 28.39
C TYR A 106 -10.37 -14.68 28.93
N GLY A 107 -11.11 -15.69 28.48
CA GLY A 107 -12.51 -15.92 28.86
C GLY A 107 -13.49 -14.84 28.44
N LYS A 108 -13.13 -14.04 27.44
CA LYS A 108 -13.93 -12.97 26.83
C LYS A 108 -13.60 -12.89 25.34
N PRO A 109 -14.49 -12.33 24.48
CA PRO A 109 -14.19 -12.09 23.08
C PRO A 109 -12.94 -11.23 22.91
N VAL A 110 -11.95 -11.73 22.18
CA VAL A 110 -10.70 -11.04 21.84
C VAL A 110 -10.56 -11.01 20.33
N TYR A 111 -10.29 -9.84 19.79
CA TYR A 111 -10.23 -9.61 18.35
C TYR A 111 -8.79 -9.41 17.88
N HIS A 112 -8.52 -9.90 16.69
CA HIS A 112 -7.24 -9.75 16.02
C HIS A 112 -7.27 -8.47 15.19
N TYR A 113 -6.38 -7.52 15.52
CA TYR A 113 -6.26 -6.26 14.79
C TYR A 113 -5.07 -6.34 13.84
N HIS A 114 -5.29 -5.95 12.58
CA HIS A 114 -4.26 -5.89 11.57
C HIS A 114 -4.61 -4.82 10.53
N LEU A 115 -3.60 -4.27 9.87
CA LEU A 115 -3.77 -3.22 8.86
C LEU A 115 -3.43 -3.76 7.48
N HIS A 116 -4.38 -3.70 6.57
CA HIS A 116 -4.17 -3.94 5.15
C HIS A 116 -3.96 -2.61 4.43
N ILE A 117 -2.89 -2.52 3.65
CA ILE A 117 -2.58 -1.37 2.81
C ILE A 117 -2.41 -1.85 1.38
N MET A 118 -3.22 -1.30 0.47
CA MET A 118 -3.06 -1.49 -0.96
C MET A 118 -2.36 -0.25 -1.52
N ALA A 119 -1.19 -0.44 -2.10
CA ALA A 119 -0.39 0.63 -2.69
C ALA A 119 -0.04 0.36 -4.14
N LEU A 120 0.23 1.43 -4.87
CA LEU A 120 0.78 1.44 -6.21
C LEU A 120 2.23 1.92 -6.13
N PRO A 121 3.24 1.02 -6.11
CA PRO A 121 4.62 1.43 -6.10
C PRO A 121 4.99 2.17 -7.38
N VAL A 122 5.56 3.36 -7.25
CA VAL A 122 6.03 4.17 -8.38
C VAL A 122 7.47 4.60 -8.18
N VAL A 123 8.17 4.82 -9.28
CA VAL A 123 9.51 5.43 -9.30
C VAL A 123 9.56 6.56 -10.32
N ASP A 124 10.29 7.60 -9.99
CA ASP A 124 10.56 8.67 -10.93
C ASP A 124 11.59 8.21 -11.94
N LYS A 125 11.21 8.28 -13.21
CA LYS A 125 12.05 7.90 -14.33
C LYS A 125 12.33 9.08 -15.23
N GLU A 126 13.59 9.45 -15.35
CA GLU A 126 14.01 10.43 -16.33
C GLU A 126 13.93 9.86 -17.75
N VAL A 127 13.15 10.50 -18.59
CA VAL A 127 13.15 10.26 -20.04
C VAL A 127 14.09 11.27 -20.68
N ARG A 128 15.13 10.78 -21.36
CA ARG A 128 16.14 11.63 -21.99
C ARG A 128 15.92 11.70 -23.50
N TRP A 129 16.31 12.83 -24.10
CA TRP A 129 16.32 12.98 -25.55
C TRP A 129 17.22 11.92 -26.18
N SER A 130 16.68 11.18 -27.12
CA SER A 130 17.40 10.12 -27.84
C SER A 130 18.36 10.73 -28.89
N LYS A 131 19.29 9.89 -29.39
CA LYS A 131 20.20 10.24 -30.50
C LYS A 131 19.47 10.63 -31.81
N ARG A 132 18.16 10.37 -31.90
CA ARG A 132 17.31 10.76 -33.06
C ARG A 132 16.72 12.16 -32.91
N CYS A 133 17.03 12.89 -31.83
CA CYS A 133 16.60 14.27 -31.66
C CYS A 133 17.21 15.14 -32.76
N LYS A 134 16.37 16.03 -33.35
CA LYS A 134 16.79 16.93 -34.42
C LYS A 134 17.77 17.99 -33.92
N ASP A 135 17.72 18.33 -32.65
CA ASP A 135 18.65 19.25 -32.00
C ASP A 135 19.74 18.48 -31.26
N PRO A 136 21.00 18.49 -31.76
CA PRO A 136 22.10 17.77 -31.11
C PRO A 136 22.41 18.25 -29.69
N ALA A 137 22.09 19.53 -29.36
CA ALA A 137 22.35 20.08 -28.03
C ALA A 137 21.43 19.48 -26.96
N LEU A 138 20.29 18.94 -27.34
CA LEU A 138 19.34 18.29 -26.43
C LEU A 138 19.66 16.82 -26.18
N VAL A 139 20.44 16.16 -27.03
CA VAL A 139 20.73 14.72 -26.91
C VAL A 139 21.34 14.40 -25.57
N GLY A 140 20.71 13.46 -24.84
CA GLY A 140 21.14 13.04 -23.51
C GLY A 140 20.64 13.92 -22.35
N THR A 141 20.10 15.11 -22.64
CA THR A 141 19.44 15.93 -21.60
C THR A 141 18.09 15.33 -21.19
N VAL A 142 17.62 15.67 -19.99
CA VAL A 142 16.29 15.24 -19.51
C VAL A 142 15.21 15.95 -20.31
N LYS A 143 14.31 15.16 -20.90
CA LYS A 143 13.14 15.65 -21.63
C LYS A 143 11.96 15.82 -20.69
N GLU A 144 11.71 14.83 -19.86
CA GLU A 144 10.60 14.78 -18.91
C GLU A 144 10.93 13.77 -17.79
N VAL A 145 10.29 13.93 -16.64
CA VAL A 145 10.27 12.92 -15.57
C VAL A 145 8.87 12.31 -15.56
N ILE A 146 8.80 11.00 -15.59
CA ILE A 146 7.54 10.26 -15.51
C ILE A 146 7.48 9.46 -14.20
N HIS A 147 6.33 9.45 -13.54
CA HIS A 147 6.04 8.55 -12.43
C HIS A 147 5.67 7.18 -13.00
N GLN A 148 6.62 6.27 -13.03
CA GLN A 148 6.42 4.95 -13.60
C GLN A 148 6.03 3.95 -12.51
N ALA A 149 4.90 3.27 -12.69
CA ALA A 149 4.58 2.12 -11.84
C ALA A 149 5.64 1.02 -12.02
N VAL A 150 5.97 0.34 -10.93
CA VAL A 150 6.91 -0.78 -10.92
C VAL A 150 6.20 -2.05 -10.47
N SER A 151 6.54 -3.20 -11.07
CA SER A 151 6.01 -4.46 -10.61
C SER A 151 6.77 -4.95 -9.37
N TYR A 152 6.08 -5.71 -8.52
CA TYR A 152 6.62 -6.29 -7.28
C TYR A 152 7.96 -7.02 -7.45
N THR A 153 8.21 -7.66 -8.59
CA THR A 153 9.47 -8.34 -8.89
C THR A 153 10.67 -7.38 -8.97
N HIS A 154 10.44 -6.10 -9.31
CA HIS A 154 11.50 -5.09 -9.35
C HIS A 154 11.87 -4.58 -7.95
N LEU A 155 10.91 -4.47 -7.04
CA LEU A 155 11.17 -4.05 -5.65
C LEU A 155 12.06 -5.04 -4.92
N ARG A 156 11.84 -6.35 -5.06
CA ARG A 156 12.71 -7.38 -4.47
C ARG A 156 14.15 -7.34 -4.98
N ALA A 157 14.39 -6.96 -6.22
CA ALA A 157 15.73 -6.86 -6.79
C ALA A 157 16.54 -5.68 -6.20
N HIS A 158 15.88 -4.65 -5.67
CA HIS A 158 16.54 -3.52 -5.00
C HIS A 158 16.86 -3.79 -3.53
N GLU A 159 16.01 -4.53 -2.80
CA GLU A 159 16.24 -4.86 -1.38
C GLU A 159 17.47 -5.77 -1.18
N THR A 160 17.74 -6.69 -2.09
CA THR A 160 18.88 -7.62 -2.00
C THR A 160 20.24 -6.98 -2.31
N ARG A 161 20.30 -5.71 -2.73
CA ARG A 161 21.55 -5.01 -3.03
C ARG A 161 22.14 -4.22 -1.85
N HIS A 162 21.41 -4.06 -0.76
CA HIS A 162 21.88 -3.31 0.40
C HIS A 162 22.38 -4.16 1.57
N ASP A 163 22.30 -5.49 1.47
CA ASP A 163 22.70 -6.43 2.54
C ASP A 163 23.99 -7.22 2.22
N LEU A 164 24.92 -6.66 1.41
CA LEU A 164 26.25 -7.23 1.16
C LEU A 164 27.34 -6.18 1.34
#